data_d2cb37b4f621052bc17ea32081b7faa2
#
_entry.id   d2cb37b4f621052bc17ea32081b7faa2
#
_cell.length_a   1.000
_cell.length_b   1.000
_cell.length_c   1.000
_cell.angle_alpha   90.00
_cell.angle_beta   90.00
_cell.angle_gamma   90.00
#
_symmetry.space_group_name_H-M   'P 1'
#
loop_
_entity.id
_entity.type
_entity.pdbx_description
1 polymer ?
#
loop_
_entity_poly.entity_id
_entity_poly.type
_entity_poly.pdbx_seq_one_letter_code
_entity_poly.pdbx_strand_id
1 'polypeptide(L)'
;MASNPKPIHILFVGAGAVGCFYASRLHDPSANLFVSLVCRSNYKTIASSGVQLKTHSFGDYHFSPRAVYSSIADAATSSNAPAGGWDYVVVTTKALPDVTDDSKDIEPLVKKAPEGKACIILIQNGVGVEESHRARFPKNPLISAVTIISAEQISHGVVRQNRWTRISMGAYSDGLGGKTAEAQSLNKRGNDCVRQIVELFTETGKLRDAEYYDEVPLQQVRWHKICINASMNPSAVLSGGVGNANMVRDPELRVHLKACMDEVFEAAPKILGAPFPSKLATPDQILKSTERNTGGKPSMLLDWEGGRPMELEVILGNPVRIARRHGVDMPRLQSLYALLKSAQGRRDEDQKQKKELARQATAVRSTL
;
A
#
# COMPACT_ATOMS: atom_id res chain seq x y z
N MET A 1 30.71 5.90 -28.83
CA MET A 1 30.11 4.71 -28.24
C MET A 1 29.16 5.21 -27.15
N ALA A 2 27.85 5.02 -27.28
CA ALA A 2 26.90 5.37 -26.23
C ALA A 2 27.23 4.49 -25.02
N SER A 3 27.51 5.10 -23.87
CA SER A 3 27.72 4.37 -22.63
C SER A 3 26.45 3.56 -22.32
N ASN A 4 26.57 2.26 -22.10
CA ASN A 4 25.47 1.45 -21.66
C ASN A 4 24.85 2.10 -20.39
N PRO A 5 23.54 2.31 -20.35
CA PRO A 5 22.90 2.93 -19.20
C PRO A 5 23.23 2.13 -17.92
N LYS A 6 23.53 2.85 -16.86
CA LYS A 6 23.85 2.25 -15.57
C LYS A 6 22.69 1.35 -15.11
N PRO A 7 22.96 0.13 -14.60
CA PRO A 7 21.90 -0.73 -14.10
C PRO A 7 21.13 -0.09 -12.93
N ILE A 8 19.81 -0.23 -12.95
CA ILE A 8 18.89 0.21 -11.89
C ILE A 8 18.44 -1.02 -11.10
N HIS A 9 18.67 -0.99 -9.81
CA HIS A 9 18.30 -2.06 -8.91
C HIS A 9 17.12 -1.66 -8.00
N ILE A 10 16.00 -2.38 -8.14
CA ILE A 10 14.77 -2.14 -7.39
C ILE A 10 14.49 -3.34 -6.49
N LEU A 11 14.25 -3.09 -5.20
CA LEU A 11 13.83 -4.11 -4.26
C LEU A 11 12.40 -3.87 -3.81
N PHE A 12 11.52 -4.82 -4.03
CA PHE A 12 10.18 -4.82 -3.46
C PHE A 12 10.16 -5.58 -2.13
N VAL A 13 9.79 -4.87 -1.07
CA VAL A 13 9.55 -5.45 0.25
C VAL A 13 8.07 -5.74 0.38
N GLY A 14 7.73 -7.04 0.25
CA GLY A 14 6.35 -7.52 0.21
C GLY A 14 5.94 -8.06 -1.16
N ALA A 15 5.90 -9.40 -1.28
CA ALA A 15 5.52 -10.11 -2.50
C ALA A 15 4.05 -10.56 -2.46
N GLY A 16 3.14 -9.66 -2.03
CA GLY A 16 1.69 -9.83 -2.17
C GLY A 16 1.22 -9.54 -3.61
N ALA A 17 -0.10 -9.50 -3.82
CA ALA A 17 -0.67 -9.27 -5.15
C ALA A 17 -0.20 -7.94 -5.78
N VAL A 18 -0.26 -6.85 -5.02
CA VAL A 18 0.15 -5.52 -5.45
C VAL A 18 1.66 -5.48 -5.73
N GLY A 19 2.48 -5.99 -4.79
CA GLY A 19 3.93 -6.01 -4.93
C GLY A 19 4.39 -6.82 -6.13
N CYS A 20 3.90 -8.05 -6.31
CA CYS A 20 4.24 -8.89 -7.46
C CYS A 20 3.80 -8.27 -8.79
N PHE A 21 2.61 -7.66 -8.84
CA PHE A 21 2.12 -7.03 -10.06
C PHE A 21 3.03 -5.87 -10.49
N TYR A 22 3.25 -4.87 -9.63
CA TYR A 22 4.09 -3.72 -10.00
C TYR A 22 5.56 -4.09 -10.19
N ALA A 23 6.09 -5.02 -9.40
CA ALA A 23 7.44 -5.55 -9.58
C ALA A 23 7.64 -6.18 -10.97
N SER A 24 6.68 -6.97 -11.42
CA SER A 24 6.74 -7.62 -12.73
C SER A 24 6.72 -6.64 -13.90
N ARG A 25 6.10 -5.46 -13.71
CA ARG A 25 6.04 -4.41 -14.75
C ARG A 25 7.32 -3.58 -14.86
N LEU A 26 8.20 -3.64 -13.85
CA LEU A 26 9.48 -2.92 -13.85
C LEU A 26 10.68 -3.81 -14.16
N HIS A 27 10.51 -5.15 -14.27
CA HIS A 27 11.65 -6.04 -14.51
C HIS A 27 11.93 -6.20 -16.00
N ASP A 28 13.01 -5.60 -16.46
CA ASP A 28 13.51 -5.74 -17.83
C ASP A 28 15.05 -5.77 -17.85
N PRO A 29 15.68 -6.95 -17.76
CA PRO A 29 17.13 -7.08 -17.82
C PRO A 29 17.74 -6.54 -19.12
N SER A 30 17.00 -6.52 -20.23
CA SER A 30 17.48 -5.99 -21.51
C SER A 30 17.67 -4.46 -21.47
N ALA A 31 16.87 -3.80 -20.64
CA ALA A 31 16.98 -2.36 -20.36
C ALA A 31 17.85 -2.05 -19.11
N ASN A 32 18.63 -3.00 -18.61
CA ASN A 32 19.39 -2.89 -17.35
C ASN A 32 18.53 -2.56 -16.13
N LEU A 33 17.27 -3.00 -16.12
CA LEU A 33 16.31 -2.78 -15.03
C LEU A 33 16.07 -4.09 -14.28
N PHE A 34 16.57 -4.18 -13.04
CA PHE A 34 16.58 -5.41 -12.26
C PHE A 34 15.71 -5.28 -11.02
N VAL A 35 14.69 -6.13 -10.93
CA VAL A 35 13.78 -6.18 -9.78
C VAL A 35 14.03 -7.45 -8.96
N SER A 36 14.15 -7.27 -7.65
CA SER A 36 14.23 -8.34 -6.65
C SER A 36 13.07 -8.25 -5.65
N LEU A 37 12.76 -9.35 -4.99
CA LEU A 37 11.64 -9.44 -4.05
C LEU A 37 12.10 -9.90 -2.67
N VAL A 38 11.55 -9.29 -1.61
CA VAL A 38 11.54 -9.85 -0.26
C VAL A 38 10.19 -10.53 -0.03
N CYS A 39 10.22 -11.82 0.23
CA CYS A 39 9.06 -12.68 0.39
C CYS A 39 8.93 -13.18 1.83
N ARG A 40 7.73 -13.54 2.26
CA ARG A 40 7.45 -14.22 3.55
C ARG A 40 6.97 -15.66 3.29
N SER A 41 5.70 -15.94 3.51
CA SER A 41 5.11 -17.30 3.36
C SER A 41 5.21 -17.88 1.95
N ASN A 42 5.27 -17.05 0.92
CA ASN A 42 5.39 -17.45 -0.48
C ASN A 42 6.84 -17.56 -1.01
N TYR A 43 7.85 -17.39 -0.12
CA TYR A 43 9.27 -17.39 -0.48
C TYR A 43 9.67 -18.64 -1.28
N LYS A 44 9.41 -19.84 -0.73
CA LYS A 44 9.84 -21.10 -1.35
C LYS A 44 9.30 -21.24 -2.78
N THR A 45 8.04 -20.93 -2.98
CA THR A 45 7.39 -21.03 -4.30
C THR A 45 7.95 -20.00 -5.27
N ILE A 46 8.09 -18.75 -4.86
CA ILE A 46 8.59 -17.70 -5.77
C ILE A 46 10.08 -17.90 -6.08
N ALA A 47 10.88 -18.35 -5.11
CA ALA A 47 12.30 -18.61 -5.33
C ALA A 47 12.55 -19.78 -6.31
N SER A 48 11.67 -20.79 -6.31
CA SER A 48 11.81 -21.95 -7.21
C SER A 48 11.17 -21.75 -8.57
N SER A 49 10.05 -21.00 -8.65
CA SER A 49 9.18 -20.99 -9.84
C SER A 49 8.78 -19.59 -10.30
N GLY A 50 9.30 -18.52 -9.67
CA GLY A 50 8.88 -17.15 -10.00
C GLY A 50 7.42 -16.86 -9.67
N VAL A 51 6.83 -15.91 -10.39
CA VAL A 51 5.44 -15.47 -10.22
C VAL A 51 4.67 -15.62 -11.52
N GLN A 52 3.57 -16.36 -11.48
CA GLN A 52 2.61 -16.43 -12.58
C GLN A 52 1.62 -15.27 -12.46
N LEU A 53 1.60 -14.38 -13.44
CA LEU A 53 0.65 -13.28 -13.52
C LEU A 53 -0.48 -13.66 -14.48
N LYS A 54 -1.72 -13.62 -13.98
CA LYS A 54 -2.96 -13.74 -14.76
C LYS A 54 -3.60 -12.37 -14.83
N THR A 55 -3.48 -11.67 -15.94
CA THR A 55 -3.89 -10.27 -15.99
C THR A 55 -4.91 -9.98 -17.10
N HIS A 56 -5.92 -9.23 -16.73
CA HIS A 56 -6.89 -8.71 -17.68
C HIS A 56 -6.26 -7.71 -18.67
N SER A 57 -5.31 -6.91 -18.19
CA SER A 57 -4.76 -5.77 -18.95
C SER A 57 -3.58 -6.14 -19.85
N PHE A 58 -2.85 -7.24 -19.55
CA PHE A 58 -1.59 -7.59 -20.20
C PHE A 58 -1.51 -9.05 -20.67
N GLY A 59 -2.63 -9.81 -20.56
CA GLY A 59 -2.60 -11.27 -20.76
C GLY A 59 -1.90 -12.01 -19.63
N ASP A 60 -1.70 -13.31 -19.79
CA ASP A 60 -1.01 -14.16 -18.83
C ASP A 60 0.48 -14.19 -19.14
N TYR A 61 1.33 -14.01 -18.13
CA TYR A 61 2.78 -14.05 -18.30
C TYR A 61 3.48 -14.50 -17.02
N HIS A 62 4.75 -14.87 -17.16
CA HIS A 62 5.61 -15.29 -16.09
C HIS A 62 6.63 -14.20 -15.75
N PHE A 63 6.85 -13.96 -14.45
CA PHE A 63 7.85 -13.04 -13.93
C PHE A 63 8.89 -13.80 -13.10
N SER A 64 10.14 -13.74 -13.55
CA SER A 64 11.30 -14.28 -12.82
C SER A 64 12.11 -13.13 -12.23
N PRO A 65 12.00 -12.83 -10.93
CA PRO A 65 12.77 -11.77 -10.31
C PRO A 65 14.28 -12.06 -10.43
N ARG A 66 15.11 -10.98 -10.43
CA ARG A 66 16.57 -11.15 -10.39
C ARG A 66 17.05 -11.94 -9.18
N ALA A 67 16.46 -11.67 -8.02
CA ALA A 67 16.69 -12.41 -6.79
C ALA A 67 15.44 -12.42 -5.91
N VAL A 68 15.30 -13.45 -5.10
CA VAL A 68 14.21 -13.59 -4.12
C VAL A 68 14.86 -13.82 -2.76
N TYR A 69 14.49 -13.01 -1.78
CA TYR A 69 15.01 -13.06 -0.42
C TYR A 69 13.92 -13.51 0.56
N SER A 70 14.30 -14.32 1.53
CA SER A 70 13.38 -14.86 2.54
C SER A 70 13.02 -13.85 3.63
N SER A 71 13.82 -12.80 3.77
CA SER A 71 13.65 -11.75 4.77
C SER A 71 14.39 -10.47 4.36
N ILE A 72 14.10 -9.38 5.06
CA ILE A 72 14.84 -8.12 4.93
C ILE A 72 16.32 -8.31 5.32
N ALA A 73 16.58 -9.07 6.39
CA ALA A 73 17.94 -9.38 6.83
C ALA A 73 18.73 -10.15 5.75
N ASP A 74 18.08 -11.13 5.10
CA ASP A 74 18.65 -11.88 3.98
C ASP A 74 18.99 -10.92 2.82
N ALA A 75 18.08 -10.07 2.40
CA ALA A 75 18.32 -9.09 1.34
C ALA A 75 19.46 -8.10 1.67
N ALA A 76 19.59 -7.71 2.95
CA ALA A 76 20.63 -6.78 3.39
C ALA A 76 22.03 -7.39 3.38
N THR A 77 22.16 -8.70 3.67
CA THR A 77 23.45 -9.38 3.87
C THR A 77 23.86 -10.29 2.72
N SER A 78 22.93 -10.65 1.83
CA SER A 78 23.20 -11.56 0.70
C SER A 78 24.29 -11.05 -0.23
N SER A 79 25.15 -11.95 -0.71
CA SER A 79 26.14 -11.70 -1.76
C SER A 79 25.49 -11.38 -3.12
N ASN A 80 24.22 -11.77 -3.32
CA ASN A 80 23.45 -11.46 -4.54
C ASN A 80 22.86 -10.06 -4.53
N ALA A 81 22.90 -9.34 -3.40
CA ALA A 81 22.46 -7.96 -3.33
C ALA A 81 23.46 -7.02 -4.04
N PRO A 82 22.98 -5.93 -4.66
CA PRO A 82 23.85 -4.99 -5.35
C PRO A 82 24.92 -4.42 -4.41
N ALA A 83 26.19 -4.42 -4.83
CA ALA A 83 27.31 -3.91 -4.01
C ALA A 83 27.13 -2.42 -3.63
N GLY A 84 26.51 -1.61 -4.50
CA GLY A 84 26.21 -0.19 -4.24
C GLY A 84 24.89 0.07 -3.53
N GLY A 85 24.21 -0.97 -3.04
CA GLY A 85 22.86 -0.91 -2.49
C GLY A 85 21.78 -0.77 -3.56
N TRP A 86 20.56 -0.58 -3.12
CA TRP A 86 19.36 -0.46 -3.96
C TRP A 86 19.16 0.99 -4.41
N ASP A 87 18.82 1.22 -5.67
CA ASP A 87 18.43 2.55 -6.16
C ASP A 87 17.01 2.88 -5.65
N TYR A 88 16.13 1.87 -5.62
CA TYR A 88 14.78 1.98 -5.08
C TYR A 88 14.46 0.85 -4.10
N VAL A 89 13.93 1.22 -2.93
CA VAL A 89 13.35 0.30 -1.94
C VAL A 89 11.84 0.55 -1.90
N VAL A 90 11.07 -0.38 -2.44
CA VAL A 90 9.62 -0.26 -2.60
C VAL A 90 8.91 -1.07 -1.53
N VAL A 91 8.14 -0.39 -0.66
CA VAL A 91 7.39 -1.02 0.42
C VAL A 91 5.96 -1.27 -0.03
N THR A 92 5.58 -2.54 -0.08
CA THR A 92 4.25 -3.02 -0.48
C THR A 92 3.63 -3.96 0.56
N THR A 93 4.23 -3.99 1.76
CA THR A 93 3.64 -4.63 2.94
C THR A 93 2.40 -3.87 3.39
N LYS A 94 1.52 -4.52 4.14
CA LYS A 94 0.41 -3.81 4.80
C LYS A 94 0.96 -2.83 5.82
N ALA A 95 0.41 -1.63 5.84
CA ALA A 95 0.73 -0.63 6.85
C ALA A 95 0.01 -0.94 8.16
N LEU A 96 0.72 -1.54 9.11
CA LEU A 96 0.23 -1.95 10.42
C LEU A 96 1.09 -1.31 11.53
N PRO A 97 1.07 0.02 11.70
CA PRO A 97 1.98 0.73 12.62
C PRO A 97 1.76 0.38 14.09
N ASP A 98 0.64 -0.22 14.44
CA ASP A 98 0.34 -0.78 15.75
C ASP A 98 0.96 -2.18 15.99
N VAL A 99 1.50 -2.81 14.93
CA VAL A 99 2.12 -4.14 14.99
C VAL A 99 3.60 -4.09 14.67
N THR A 100 4.00 -3.33 13.64
CA THR A 100 5.38 -3.25 13.13
C THR A 100 5.73 -1.82 12.71
N ASP A 101 7.00 -1.45 12.85
CA ASP A 101 7.55 -0.22 12.29
C ASP A 101 8.26 -0.54 10.96
N ASP A 102 7.55 -0.43 9.84
CA ASP A 102 8.10 -0.71 8.51
C ASP A 102 9.34 0.13 8.21
N SER A 103 9.42 1.36 8.72
CA SER A 103 10.57 2.23 8.52
C SER A 103 11.83 1.66 9.19
N LYS A 104 11.68 1.08 10.39
CA LYS A 104 12.75 0.39 11.12
C LYS A 104 13.14 -0.90 10.40
N ASP A 105 12.16 -1.64 9.92
CA ASP A 105 12.40 -2.91 9.26
C ASP A 105 13.24 -2.74 7.99
N ILE A 106 12.97 -1.71 7.16
CA ILE A 106 13.72 -1.50 5.91
C ILE A 106 15.05 -0.77 6.11
N GLU A 107 15.38 -0.29 7.30
CA GLU A 107 16.58 0.51 7.56
C GLU A 107 17.89 -0.16 7.08
N PRO A 108 18.12 -1.49 7.28
CA PRO A 108 19.32 -2.16 6.78
C PRO A 108 19.44 -2.13 5.25
N LEU A 109 18.32 -2.13 4.53
CA LEU A 109 18.28 -2.07 3.07
C LEU A 109 18.65 -0.68 2.55
N VAL A 110 18.09 0.36 3.18
CA VAL A 110 18.34 1.77 2.80
C VAL A 110 19.79 2.15 3.11
N LYS A 111 20.32 1.73 4.26
CA LYS A 111 21.72 1.99 4.67
C LYS A 111 22.77 1.24 3.85
N LYS A 112 22.39 0.26 3.04
CA LYS A 112 23.32 -0.43 2.12
C LYS A 112 23.80 0.49 0.99
N ALA A 113 23.02 1.46 0.59
CA ALA A 113 23.44 2.53 -0.33
C ALA A 113 24.06 3.70 0.45
N PRO A 114 24.87 4.55 -0.21
CA PRO A 114 25.33 5.80 0.39
C PRO A 114 24.17 6.64 0.91
N GLU A 115 24.41 7.39 1.98
CA GLU A 115 23.39 8.20 2.66
C GLU A 115 22.64 9.11 1.66
N GLY A 116 21.32 9.12 1.74
CA GLY A 116 20.46 9.94 0.90
C GLY A 116 20.32 9.47 -0.55
N LYS A 117 20.96 8.34 -0.95
CA LYS A 117 20.95 7.87 -2.35
C LYS A 117 19.74 6.98 -2.65
N ALA A 118 19.48 5.98 -1.82
CA ALA A 118 18.33 5.09 -2.03
C ALA A 118 17.02 5.89 -1.96
N CYS A 119 16.17 5.73 -2.98
CA CYS A 119 14.83 6.27 -2.98
C CYS A 119 13.86 5.26 -2.35
N ILE A 120 13.02 5.70 -1.41
CA ILE A 120 12.01 4.87 -0.76
C ILE A 120 10.66 5.14 -1.42
N ILE A 121 9.95 4.09 -1.82
CA ILE A 121 8.61 4.19 -2.42
C ILE A 121 7.62 3.44 -1.55
N LEU A 122 6.57 4.13 -1.08
CA LEU A 122 5.52 3.54 -0.26
C LEU A 122 4.27 3.30 -1.11
N ILE A 123 4.04 2.05 -1.49
CA ILE A 123 2.80 1.61 -2.16
C ILE A 123 1.90 0.98 -1.10
N GLN A 124 1.42 1.81 -0.17
CA GLN A 124 0.62 1.41 0.97
C GLN A 124 -0.69 2.20 1.03
N ASN A 125 -1.75 1.56 1.55
CA ASN A 125 -3.02 2.22 1.81
C ASN A 125 -2.93 3.16 3.02
N GLY A 126 -3.93 4.03 3.16
CA GLY A 126 -4.06 4.88 4.34
C GLY A 126 -3.43 6.26 4.17
N VAL A 127 -3.43 7.03 5.23
CA VAL A 127 -2.75 8.33 5.35
C VAL A 127 -1.80 8.30 6.55
N GLY A 128 -0.77 9.18 6.51
CA GLY A 128 0.25 9.25 7.55
C GLY A 128 1.20 8.04 7.57
N VAL A 129 1.27 7.28 6.47
CA VAL A 129 2.21 6.15 6.31
C VAL A 129 3.64 6.63 6.06
N GLU A 130 3.78 7.87 5.62
CA GLU A 130 5.05 8.48 5.25
C GLU A 130 5.83 9.01 6.45
N GLU A 131 5.13 9.39 7.53
CA GLU A 131 5.70 10.16 8.66
C GLU A 131 6.87 9.42 9.35
N SER A 132 6.71 8.14 9.68
CA SER A 132 7.78 7.33 10.32
C SER A 132 8.99 7.16 9.40
N HIS A 133 8.75 6.96 8.08
CA HIS A 133 9.82 6.84 7.10
C HIS A 133 10.57 8.16 6.92
N ARG A 134 9.87 9.30 6.86
CA ARG A 134 10.49 10.61 6.77
C ARG A 134 11.32 10.94 8.00
N ALA A 135 10.81 10.61 9.19
CA ALA A 135 11.54 10.82 10.45
C ALA A 135 12.82 9.99 10.52
N ARG A 136 12.79 8.73 10.06
CA ARG A 136 13.94 7.81 10.06
C ARG A 136 14.96 8.10 8.94
N PHE A 137 14.50 8.53 7.79
CA PHE A 137 15.31 8.77 6.59
C PHE A 137 15.24 10.23 6.14
N PRO A 138 15.75 11.17 6.96
CA PRO A 138 15.56 12.60 6.71
C PRO A 138 16.25 13.09 5.43
N LYS A 139 17.25 12.35 4.91
CA LYS A 139 18.03 12.73 3.73
C LYS A 139 17.64 11.97 2.47
N ASN A 140 16.85 10.91 2.57
CA ASN A 140 16.50 10.08 1.41
C ASN A 140 15.30 10.66 0.65
N PRO A 141 15.28 10.57 -0.70
CA PRO A 141 14.05 10.76 -1.45
C PRO A 141 12.98 9.78 -0.97
N LEU A 142 11.78 10.27 -0.72
CA LEU A 142 10.63 9.48 -0.32
C LEU A 142 9.47 9.75 -1.27
N ILE A 143 8.93 8.69 -1.86
CA ILE A 143 7.80 8.74 -2.77
C ILE A 143 6.59 8.11 -2.07
N SER A 144 5.51 8.86 -2.04
CA SER A 144 4.18 8.37 -1.68
C SER A 144 3.49 7.88 -2.94
N ALA A 145 2.88 6.70 -2.92
CA ALA A 145 2.15 6.15 -4.05
C ALA A 145 0.74 5.70 -3.66
N VAL A 146 -0.23 6.06 -4.48
CA VAL A 146 -1.64 5.69 -4.32
C VAL A 146 -2.06 4.83 -5.49
N THR A 147 -2.50 3.60 -5.23
CA THR A 147 -2.92 2.66 -6.27
C THR A 147 -4.43 2.49 -6.32
N ILE A 148 -4.96 2.35 -7.54
CA ILE A 148 -6.31 1.83 -7.77
C ILE A 148 -6.14 0.59 -8.64
N ILE A 149 -6.09 -0.57 -7.98
CA ILE A 149 -5.88 -1.86 -8.61
C ILE A 149 -6.79 -2.90 -7.95
N SER A 150 -7.37 -3.77 -8.76
CA SER A 150 -8.03 -4.99 -8.29
C SER A 150 -7.12 -6.16 -8.59
N ALA A 151 -6.39 -6.61 -7.58
CA ALA A 151 -5.49 -7.75 -7.68
C ALA A 151 -5.56 -8.60 -6.42
N GLU A 152 -5.40 -9.90 -6.60
CA GLU A 152 -5.43 -10.90 -5.54
C GLU A 152 -4.34 -11.95 -5.74
N GLN A 153 -3.83 -12.48 -4.65
CA GLN A 153 -2.97 -13.67 -4.68
C GLN A 153 -3.87 -14.91 -4.58
N ILE A 154 -4.03 -15.63 -5.70
CA ILE A 154 -4.89 -16.83 -5.75
C ILE A 154 -4.26 -17.98 -4.98
N SER A 155 -2.94 -18.14 -5.11
CA SER A 155 -2.12 -19.09 -4.39
C SER A 155 -0.68 -18.56 -4.29
N HIS A 156 0.19 -19.23 -3.55
CA HIS A 156 1.59 -18.84 -3.50
C HIS A 156 2.19 -18.80 -4.92
N GLY A 157 2.80 -17.70 -5.31
CA GLY A 157 3.39 -17.50 -6.63
C GLY A 157 2.39 -17.26 -7.78
N VAL A 158 1.07 -17.18 -7.52
CA VAL A 158 0.07 -16.91 -8.55
C VAL A 158 -0.74 -15.67 -8.20
N VAL A 159 -0.63 -14.64 -9.02
CA VAL A 159 -1.33 -13.35 -8.85
C VAL A 159 -2.30 -13.13 -10.01
N ARG A 160 -3.54 -12.76 -9.69
CA ARG A 160 -4.55 -12.32 -10.66
C ARG A 160 -4.75 -10.80 -10.55
N GLN A 161 -4.66 -10.10 -11.66
CA GLN A 161 -5.09 -8.70 -11.78
C GLN A 161 -6.38 -8.68 -12.58
N ASN A 162 -7.47 -8.23 -11.93
CA ASN A 162 -8.82 -8.26 -12.48
C ASN A 162 -9.19 -6.97 -13.21
N ARG A 163 -8.90 -5.80 -12.60
CA ARG A 163 -9.30 -4.48 -13.09
C ARG A 163 -8.34 -3.41 -12.58
N TRP A 164 -8.26 -2.31 -13.33
CA TRP A 164 -7.48 -1.11 -13.03
C TRP A 164 -6.01 -1.41 -12.76
N THR A 165 -5.18 -0.46 -13.07
CA THR A 165 -3.72 -0.57 -12.90
C THR A 165 -3.11 0.76 -12.45
N ARG A 166 -3.99 1.76 -12.13
CA ARG A 166 -3.55 3.12 -11.82
C ARG A 166 -2.64 3.17 -10.62
N ILE A 167 -1.55 3.91 -10.80
CA ILE A 167 -0.64 4.29 -9.72
C ILE A 167 -0.32 5.78 -9.84
N SER A 168 -0.73 6.57 -8.85
CA SER A 168 -0.44 7.99 -8.73
C SER A 168 0.70 8.17 -7.74
N MET A 169 1.77 8.84 -8.12
CA MET A 169 2.99 8.96 -7.33
C MET A 169 3.42 10.43 -7.21
N GLY A 170 3.97 10.79 -6.06
CA GLY A 170 4.55 12.10 -5.79
C GLY A 170 5.60 12.04 -4.69
N ALA A 171 6.53 12.99 -4.71
CA ALA A 171 7.49 13.14 -3.64
C ALA A 171 6.78 13.47 -2.31
N TYR A 172 7.36 13.03 -1.21
CA TYR A 172 6.91 13.39 0.13
C TYR A 172 8.05 14.03 0.91
N SER A 173 7.88 15.28 1.27
CA SER A 173 8.80 16.03 2.14
C SER A 173 8.24 16.22 3.55
N ASP A 174 7.10 16.87 3.67
CA ASP A 174 6.37 17.14 4.90
C ASP A 174 4.84 16.95 4.77
N GLY A 175 4.35 16.53 3.61
CA GLY A 175 2.93 16.40 3.28
C GLY A 175 2.25 17.71 2.86
N LEU A 176 2.97 18.83 2.92
CA LEU A 176 2.45 20.19 2.68
C LEU A 176 3.21 20.94 1.57
N GLY A 177 4.03 20.24 0.80
CA GLY A 177 4.74 20.81 -0.36
C GLY A 177 6.09 21.44 -0.04
N GLY A 178 6.65 21.20 1.16
CA GLY A 178 7.98 21.68 1.55
C GLY A 178 8.02 23.15 1.94
N LYS A 179 7.95 23.46 3.24
CA LYS A 179 7.99 24.83 3.75
C LYS A 179 9.40 25.34 4.07
N THR A 180 10.36 24.42 4.29
CA THR A 180 11.76 24.77 4.56
C THR A 180 12.64 24.52 3.35
N ALA A 181 13.86 25.12 3.33
CA ALA A 181 14.83 24.92 2.24
C ALA A 181 15.24 23.44 2.11
N GLU A 182 15.40 22.75 3.24
CA GLU A 182 15.70 21.31 3.28
C GLU A 182 14.55 20.49 2.70
N ALA A 183 13.31 20.77 3.08
CA ALA A 183 12.13 20.11 2.56
C ALA A 183 11.97 20.36 1.05
N GLN A 184 12.24 21.57 0.56
CA GLN A 184 12.23 21.89 -0.87
C GLN A 184 13.30 21.12 -1.64
N SER A 185 14.51 21.01 -1.08
CA SER A 185 15.61 20.22 -1.69
C SER A 185 15.26 18.73 -1.78
N LEU A 186 14.65 18.17 -0.70
CA LEU A 186 14.15 16.80 -0.69
C LEU A 186 13.02 16.59 -1.69
N ASN A 187 12.09 17.53 -1.78
CA ASN A 187 10.98 17.50 -2.73
C ASN A 187 11.49 17.48 -4.17
N LYS A 188 12.47 18.37 -4.51
CA LYS A 188 13.08 18.39 -5.84
C LYS A 188 13.70 17.03 -6.20
N ARG A 189 14.58 16.48 -5.34
CA ARG A 189 15.19 15.16 -5.59
C ARG A 189 14.16 14.04 -5.64
N GLY A 190 13.14 14.10 -4.78
CA GLY A 190 12.01 13.17 -4.80
C GLY A 190 11.26 13.23 -6.13
N ASN A 191 10.97 14.43 -6.63
CA ASN A 191 10.29 14.61 -7.92
C ASN A 191 11.11 14.08 -9.09
N ASP A 192 12.44 14.21 -9.08
CA ASP A 192 13.31 13.60 -10.10
C ASP A 192 13.16 12.06 -10.06
N CYS A 193 13.18 11.46 -8.88
CA CYS A 193 12.93 10.02 -8.70
C CYS A 193 11.53 9.61 -9.15
N VAL A 194 10.48 10.42 -8.83
CA VAL A 194 9.11 10.13 -9.28
C VAL A 194 9.01 10.14 -10.80
N ARG A 195 9.57 11.15 -11.47
CA ARG A 195 9.55 11.22 -12.93
C ARG A 195 10.21 10.00 -13.56
N GLN A 196 11.38 9.62 -13.04
CA GLN A 196 12.09 8.43 -13.51
C GLN A 196 11.25 7.15 -13.33
N ILE A 197 10.69 6.91 -12.15
CA ILE A 197 9.93 5.67 -11.90
C ILE A 197 8.59 5.65 -12.66
N VAL A 198 7.95 6.80 -12.88
CA VAL A 198 6.75 6.89 -13.73
C VAL A 198 7.11 6.58 -15.18
N GLU A 199 8.19 7.11 -15.70
CA GLU A 199 8.69 6.80 -17.05
C GLU A 199 9.00 5.31 -17.21
N LEU A 200 9.65 4.68 -16.22
CA LEU A 200 9.88 3.24 -16.22
C LEU A 200 8.57 2.44 -16.22
N PHE A 201 7.58 2.86 -15.47
CA PHE A 201 6.26 2.21 -15.49
C PHE A 201 5.54 2.38 -16.82
N THR A 202 5.63 3.56 -17.47
CA THR A 202 4.95 3.82 -18.73
C THR A 202 5.69 3.20 -19.91
N GLU A 203 6.99 3.39 -20.01
CA GLU A 203 7.78 2.96 -21.17
C GLU A 203 8.14 1.48 -21.12
N THR A 204 8.67 1.00 -19.99
CA THR A 204 9.03 -0.42 -19.81
C THR A 204 7.79 -1.22 -19.39
N GLY A 205 7.11 -0.77 -18.33
CA GLY A 205 5.97 -1.44 -17.72
C GLY A 205 4.69 -1.43 -18.54
N LYS A 206 4.58 -0.54 -19.55
CA LYS A 206 3.39 -0.31 -20.37
C LYS A 206 2.13 0.01 -19.54
N LEU A 207 2.31 0.62 -18.35
CA LEU A 207 1.22 1.10 -17.51
C LEU A 207 0.78 2.49 -18.00
N ARG A 208 -0.35 2.58 -18.70
CA ARG A 208 -0.86 3.84 -19.28
C ARG A 208 -1.32 4.85 -18.23
N ASP A 209 -1.66 4.38 -17.03
CA ASP A 209 -2.21 5.16 -15.92
C ASP A 209 -1.25 5.23 -14.72
N ALA A 210 0.07 5.19 -14.97
CA ALA A 210 1.08 5.64 -14.04
C ALA A 210 1.21 7.15 -14.15
N GLU A 211 0.97 7.87 -13.04
CA GLU A 211 0.80 9.32 -13.04
C GLU A 211 1.75 9.98 -12.03
N TYR A 212 2.36 11.09 -12.45
CA TYR A 212 3.11 11.98 -11.58
C TYR A 212 2.21 13.06 -10.99
N TYR A 213 2.41 13.35 -9.72
CA TYR A 213 1.75 14.45 -9.00
C TYR A 213 2.76 15.21 -8.13
N ASP A 214 2.57 16.51 -8.00
CA ASP A 214 3.20 17.26 -6.92
C ASP A 214 2.66 16.83 -5.55
N GLU A 215 3.37 17.15 -4.47
CA GLU A 215 3.11 16.60 -3.13
C GLU A 215 1.67 16.84 -2.65
N VAL A 216 1.19 18.08 -2.66
CA VAL A 216 -0.18 18.40 -2.17
C VAL A 216 -1.26 17.77 -3.06
N PRO A 217 -1.22 17.87 -4.40
CA PRO A 217 -2.15 17.15 -5.27
C PRO A 217 -2.15 15.63 -5.04
N LEU A 218 -1.00 15.01 -4.77
CA LEU A 218 -0.97 13.58 -4.44
C LEU A 218 -1.66 13.30 -3.10
N GLN A 219 -1.45 14.11 -2.08
CA GLN A 219 -2.15 13.95 -0.80
C GLN A 219 -3.66 14.13 -0.96
N GLN A 220 -4.12 15.00 -1.86
CA GLN A 220 -5.54 15.07 -2.22
C GLN A 220 -6.06 13.76 -2.83
N VAL A 221 -5.31 13.13 -3.74
CA VAL A 221 -5.65 11.81 -4.29
C VAL A 221 -5.69 10.74 -3.20
N ARG A 222 -4.73 10.78 -2.25
CA ARG A 222 -4.67 9.86 -1.12
C ARG A 222 -5.87 10.01 -0.20
N TRP A 223 -6.21 11.22 0.21
CA TRP A 223 -7.39 11.50 1.03
C TRP A 223 -8.70 11.17 0.29
N HIS A 224 -8.77 11.40 -1.02
CA HIS A 224 -9.91 10.97 -1.83
C HIS A 224 -10.07 9.44 -1.83
N LYS A 225 -8.98 8.68 -1.91
CA LYS A 225 -9.06 7.21 -1.76
C LYS A 225 -9.49 6.81 -0.34
N ILE A 226 -9.07 7.54 0.69
CA ILE A 226 -9.55 7.33 2.06
C ILE A 226 -11.05 7.54 2.17
N CYS A 227 -11.63 8.53 1.49
CA CYS A 227 -13.08 8.70 1.45
C CYS A 227 -13.81 7.39 1.10
N ILE A 228 -13.29 6.63 0.12
CA ILE A 228 -13.85 5.32 -0.27
C ILE A 228 -13.50 4.24 0.77
N ASN A 229 -12.22 4.12 1.11
CA ASN A 229 -11.75 3.03 1.97
C ASN A 229 -12.28 3.13 3.40
N ALA A 230 -12.31 4.32 4.00
CA ALA A 230 -12.75 4.53 5.37
C ALA A 230 -14.27 4.44 5.55
N SER A 231 -15.03 4.54 4.47
CA SER A 231 -16.48 4.33 4.50
C SER A 231 -16.87 2.90 4.14
N MET A 232 -16.40 2.38 3.00
CA MET A 232 -16.83 1.09 2.45
C MET A 232 -16.23 -0.10 3.19
N ASN A 233 -14.92 -0.07 3.47
CA ASN A 233 -14.22 -1.22 4.02
C ASN A 233 -14.70 -1.62 5.43
N PRO A 234 -14.77 -0.69 6.40
CA PRO A 234 -15.25 -1.00 7.73
C PRO A 234 -16.73 -1.37 7.75
N SER A 235 -17.54 -0.70 6.94
CA SER A 235 -18.97 -0.98 6.84
C SER A 235 -19.25 -2.37 6.30
N ALA A 236 -18.47 -2.86 5.34
CA ALA A 236 -18.57 -4.22 4.83
C ALA A 236 -18.30 -5.28 5.92
N VAL A 237 -17.33 -5.04 6.81
CA VAL A 237 -17.05 -5.92 7.94
C VAL A 237 -18.21 -5.92 8.95
N LEU A 238 -18.65 -4.72 9.36
CA LEU A 238 -19.68 -4.56 10.38
C LEU A 238 -21.09 -4.97 9.91
N SER A 239 -21.35 -4.90 8.60
CA SER A 239 -22.61 -5.40 8.02
C SER A 239 -22.65 -6.91 7.77
N GLY A 240 -21.64 -7.66 8.26
CA GLY A 240 -21.61 -9.13 8.11
C GLY A 240 -21.15 -9.60 6.72
N GLY A 241 -20.39 -8.80 5.98
CA GLY A 241 -19.80 -9.19 4.69
C GLY A 241 -20.61 -8.74 3.47
N VAL A 242 -21.45 -7.73 3.61
CA VAL A 242 -22.21 -7.15 2.49
C VAL A 242 -21.24 -6.51 1.50
N GLY A 243 -21.33 -6.86 0.22
CA GLY A 243 -20.48 -6.31 -0.84
C GLY A 243 -20.83 -4.85 -1.19
N ASN A 244 -19.86 -4.13 -1.74
CA ASN A 244 -19.97 -2.67 -1.99
C ASN A 244 -21.24 -2.25 -2.73
N ALA A 245 -21.60 -2.91 -3.82
CA ALA A 245 -22.79 -2.58 -4.60
C ALA A 245 -24.09 -2.77 -3.79
N ASN A 246 -24.16 -3.83 -2.99
CA ASN A 246 -25.33 -4.12 -2.17
C ASN A 246 -25.46 -3.14 -1.00
N MET A 247 -24.34 -2.74 -0.37
CA MET A 247 -24.36 -1.68 0.65
C MET A 247 -24.89 -0.35 0.09
N VAL A 248 -24.50 0.00 -1.13
CA VAL A 248 -24.95 1.26 -1.77
C VAL A 248 -26.40 1.20 -2.21
N ARG A 249 -26.94 0.02 -2.49
CA ARG A 249 -28.37 -0.17 -2.86
C ARG A 249 -29.29 -0.20 -1.64
N ASP A 250 -28.76 -0.53 -0.48
CA ASP A 250 -29.52 -0.45 0.78
C ASP A 250 -29.67 1.02 1.17
N PRO A 251 -30.90 1.53 1.40
CA PRO A 251 -31.14 2.95 1.69
C PRO A 251 -30.43 3.46 2.94
N GLU A 252 -30.42 2.70 4.03
CA GLU A 252 -29.84 3.11 5.30
C GLU A 252 -28.30 3.04 5.25
N LEU A 253 -27.74 1.98 4.66
CA LEU A 253 -26.30 1.88 4.46
C LEU A 253 -25.80 2.97 3.50
N ARG A 254 -26.57 3.32 2.48
CA ARG A 254 -26.21 4.44 1.55
C ARG A 254 -26.09 5.76 2.30
N VAL A 255 -27.05 6.09 3.17
CA VAL A 255 -27.01 7.32 4.01
C VAL A 255 -25.79 7.28 4.92
N HIS A 256 -25.52 6.16 5.58
CA HIS A 256 -24.34 5.97 6.41
C HIS A 256 -23.03 6.16 5.63
N LEU A 257 -22.90 5.48 4.50
CA LEU A 257 -21.69 5.56 3.66
C LEU A 257 -21.43 6.98 3.16
N LYS A 258 -22.50 7.66 2.69
CA LYS A 258 -22.38 9.07 2.27
C LYS A 258 -21.88 9.94 3.41
N ALA A 259 -22.47 9.82 4.57
CA ALA A 259 -22.10 10.64 5.72
C ALA A 259 -20.65 10.37 6.20
N CYS A 260 -20.15 9.13 6.12
CA CYS A 260 -18.74 8.83 6.36
C CYS A 260 -17.81 9.46 5.31
N MET A 261 -18.23 9.46 4.05
CA MET A 261 -17.47 10.11 2.96
C MET A 261 -17.44 11.63 3.12
N ASP A 262 -18.57 12.23 3.51
CA ASP A 262 -18.68 13.66 3.75
C ASP A 262 -17.72 14.13 4.86
N GLU A 263 -17.56 13.37 5.95
CA GLU A 263 -16.56 13.69 6.99
C GLU A 263 -15.13 13.83 6.42
N VAL A 264 -14.73 12.96 5.48
CA VAL A 264 -13.42 13.05 4.82
C VAL A 264 -13.37 14.25 3.87
N PHE A 265 -14.44 14.48 3.11
CA PHE A 265 -14.53 15.60 2.16
C PHE A 265 -14.48 16.97 2.85
N GLU A 266 -14.98 17.07 4.08
CA GLU A 266 -14.91 18.28 4.89
C GLU A 266 -13.54 18.47 5.57
N ALA A 267 -12.92 17.38 6.03
CA ALA A 267 -11.67 17.43 6.77
C ALA A 267 -10.45 17.63 5.86
N ALA A 268 -10.36 16.92 4.74
CA ALA A 268 -9.17 16.92 3.90
C ALA A 268 -8.78 18.32 3.37
N PRO A 269 -9.69 19.18 2.90
CA PRO A 269 -9.35 20.54 2.49
C PRO A 269 -8.77 21.40 3.62
N LYS A 270 -9.24 21.23 4.85
CA LYS A 270 -8.75 21.96 6.02
C LYS A 270 -7.35 21.49 6.42
N ILE A 271 -7.09 20.17 6.29
CA ILE A 271 -5.81 19.55 6.59
C ILE A 271 -4.75 19.96 5.55
N LEU A 272 -5.10 19.89 4.27
CA LEU A 272 -4.18 20.10 3.16
C LEU A 272 -4.05 21.58 2.72
N GLY A 273 -4.92 22.44 3.24
CA GLY A 273 -4.97 23.86 2.86
C GLY A 273 -5.45 24.10 1.41
N ALA A 274 -6.06 23.09 0.77
CA ALA A 274 -6.53 23.16 -0.61
C ALA A 274 -7.76 22.27 -0.84
N PRO A 275 -8.78 22.73 -1.60
CA PRO A 275 -9.96 21.93 -1.91
C PRO A 275 -9.62 20.75 -2.82
N PHE A 276 -10.47 19.72 -2.80
CA PHE A 276 -10.36 18.65 -3.78
C PHE A 276 -10.51 19.18 -5.21
N PRO A 277 -9.64 18.77 -6.15
CA PRO A 277 -9.80 19.07 -7.56
C PRO A 277 -11.15 18.59 -8.10
N SER A 278 -11.80 19.38 -8.97
CA SER A 278 -13.11 19.04 -9.56
C SER A 278 -13.12 17.72 -10.37
N LYS A 279 -11.95 17.25 -10.81
CA LYS A 279 -11.80 15.96 -11.48
C LYS A 279 -11.97 14.75 -10.55
N LEU A 280 -11.87 14.94 -9.24
CA LEU A 280 -12.09 13.86 -8.25
C LEU A 280 -13.60 13.75 -7.98
N ALA A 281 -14.10 12.52 -8.01
CA ALA A 281 -15.51 12.22 -7.84
C ALA A 281 -16.03 12.64 -6.46
N THR A 282 -17.20 13.27 -6.42
CA THR A 282 -17.90 13.59 -5.15
C THR A 282 -18.43 12.30 -4.49
N PRO A 283 -18.81 12.34 -3.19
CA PRO A 283 -19.44 11.22 -2.52
C PRO A 283 -20.64 10.64 -3.29
N ASP A 284 -21.51 11.47 -3.83
CA ASP A 284 -22.67 11.03 -4.62
C ASP A 284 -22.26 10.33 -5.92
N GLN A 285 -21.22 10.83 -6.60
CA GLN A 285 -20.69 10.21 -7.81
C GLN A 285 -20.00 8.88 -7.49
N ILE A 286 -19.29 8.78 -6.37
CA ILE A 286 -18.66 7.53 -5.89
C ILE A 286 -19.75 6.49 -5.62
N LEU A 287 -20.78 6.82 -4.85
CA LEU A 287 -21.89 5.92 -4.56
C LEU A 287 -22.60 5.45 -5.84
N LYS A 288 -22.95 6.38 -6.74
CA LYS A 288 -23.59 6.05 -8.02
C LYS A 288 -22.73 5.12 -8.88
N SER A 289 -21.42 5.32 -8.93
CA SER A 289 -20.52 4.44 -9.70
C SER A 289 -20.38 3.06 -9.07
N THR A 290 -20.43 2.97 -7.74
CA THR A 290 -20.30 1.74 -6.96
C THR A 290 -21.50 0.80 -7.13
N GLU A 291 -22.69 1.30 -7.40
CA GLU A 291 -23.89 0.50 -7.68
C GLU A 291 -23.68 -0.55 -8.79
N ARG A 292 -22.78 -0.27 -9.74
CA ARG A 292 -22.46 -1.13 -10.88
C ARG A 292 -21.30 -2.09 -10.60
N ASN A 293 -20.61 -1.92 -9.47
CA ASN A 293 -19.44 -2.74 -9.15
C ASN A 293 -19.84 -3.98 -8.34
N THR A 294 -20.47 -4.93 -9.01
CA THR A 294 -20.90 -6.20 -8.42
C THR A 294 -19.73 -7.18 -8.34
N GLY A 295 -19.65 -7.94 -7.24
CA GLY A 295 -18.73 -9.07 -7.08
C GLY A 295 -17.38 -8.78 -6.43
N GLY A 296 -17.02 -7.53 -6.17
CA GLY A 296 -15.78 -7.19 -5.44
C GLY A 296 -15.98 -7.13 -3.93
N LYS A 297 -15.19 -7.89 -3.16
CA LYS A 297 -15.10 -7.72 -1.71
C LYS A 297 -14.02 -6.68 -1.39
N PRO A 298 -14.25 -5.75 -0.45
CA PRO A 298 -13.22 -4.84 0.03
C PRO A 298 -12.05 -5.60 0.68
N SER A 299 -10.84 -5.06 0.57
CA SER A 299 -9.63 -5.69 1.11
C SER A 299 -9.70 -5.94 2.62
N MET A 300 -10.27 -5.01 3.38
CA MET A 300 -10.45 -5.15 4.83
C MET A 300 -11.40 -6.29 5.19
N LEU A 301 -12.45 -6.52 4.40
CA LEU A 301 -13.35 -7.66 4.58
C LEU A 301 -12.63 -8.99 4.32
N LEU A 302 -11.82 -9.06 3.26
CA LEU A 302 -10.98 -10.24 2.98
C LEU A 302 -9.98 -10.53 4.11
N ASP A 303 -9.46 -9.49 4.76
CA ASP A 303 -8.59 -9.65 5.93
C ASP A 303 -9.36 -10.15 7.15
N TRP A 304 -10.53 -9.58 7.39
CA TRP A 304 -11.40 -10.01 8.48
C TRP A 304 -11.80 -11.48 8.35
N GLU A 305 -12.31 -11.88 7.19
CA GLU A 305 -12.70 -13.26 6.89
C GLU A 305 -11.52 -14.24 6.96
N GLY A 306 -10.32 -13.79 6.54
CA GLY A 306 -9.09 -14.57 6.61
C GLY A 306 -8.40 -14.56 7.98
N GLY A 307 -9.00 -13.95 9.00
CA GLY A 307 -8.40 -13.85 10.34
C GLY A 307 -7.08 -13.08 10.39
N ARG A 308 -6.84 -12.20 9.40
CA ARG A 308 -5.63 -11.38 9.28
C ARG A 308 -5.83 -10.00 9.92
N PRO A 309 -4.74 -9.34 10.38
CA PRO A 309 -4.81 -7.95 10.81
C PRO A 309 -5.32 -7.03 9.70
N MET A 310 -6.24 -6.13 10.07
CA MET A 310 -6.79 -5.09 9.21
C MET A 310 -5.97 -3.81 9.33
N GLU A 311 -5.87 -3.01 8.27
CA GLU A 311 -5.17 -1.71 8.23
C GLU A 311 -5.99 -0.60 8.93
N LEU A 312 -6.46 -0.85 10.17
CA LEU A 312 -7.37 0.05 10.90
C LEU A 312 -6.71 1.39 11.22
N GLU A 313 -5.44 1.37 11.62
CA GLU A 313 -4.73 2.58 12.03
C GLU A 313 -4.60 3.57 10.88
N VAL A 314 -4.18 3.12 9.71
CA VAL A 314 -3.90 4.01 8.57
C VAL A 314 -5.13 4.37 7.75
N ILE A 315 -6.21 3.55 7.81
CA ILE A 315 -7.45 3.81 7.08
C ILE A 315 -8.46 4.59 7.93
N LEU A 316 -8.50 4.39 9.24
CA LEU A 316 -9.45 5.04 10.16
C LEU A 316 -8.75 5.85 11.24
N GLY A 317 -7.83 5.25 11.99
CA GLY A 317 -7.20 5.87 13.16
C GLY A 317 -6.41 7.14 12.81
N ASN A 318 -5.52 7.08 11.83
CA ASN A 318 -4.74 8.25 11.38
C ASN A 318 -5.63 9.37 10.81
N PRO A 319 -6.59 9.10 9.89
CA PRO A 319 -7.51 10.14 9.43
C PRO A 319 -8.18 10.89 10.57
N VAL A 320 -8.73 10.17 11.54
CA VAL A 320 -9.40 10.77 12.71
C VAL A 320 -8.43 11.60 13.56
N ARG A 321 -7.23 11.07 13.84
CA ARG A 321 -6.23 11.79 14.65
C ARG A 321 -5.68 13.04 13.93
N ILE A 322 -5.45 12.94 12.63
CA ILE A 322 -4.97 14.06 11.81
C ILE A 322 -6.05 15.14 11.75
N ALA A 323 -7.31 14.79 11.45
CA ALA A 323 -8.42 15.73 11.44
C ALA A 323 -8.59 16.47 12.75
N ARG A 324 -8.52 15.74 13.88
CA ARG A 324 -8.63 16.32 15.23
C ARG A 324 -7.51 17.34 15.53
N ARG A 325 -6.27 17.07 15.08
CA ARG A 325 -5.16 18.05 15.19
C ARG A 325 -5.42 19.35 14.42
N HIS A 326 -6.30 19.30 13.41
CA HIS A 326 -6.72 20.45 12.62
C HIS A 326 -8.09 21.01 13.05
N GLY A 327 -8.60 20.62 14.22
CA GLY A 327 -9.88 21.11 14.75
C GLY A 327 -11.11 20.58 14.02
N VAL A 328 -11.00 19.42 13.37
CA VAL A 328 -12.12 18.77 12.65
C VAL A 328 -12.43 17.44 13.28
N ASP A 329 -13.68 17.20 13.62
CA ASP A 329 -14.16 15.94 14.13
C ASP A 329 -14.68 15.03 12.99
N MET A 330 -14.44 13.73 13.16
CA MET A 330 -14.93 12.67 12.28
C MET A 330 -15.66 11.60 13.12
N PRO A 331 -16.84 11.90 13.67
CA PRO A 331 -17.48 11.06 14.69
C PRO A 331 -17.90 9.67 14.16
N ARG A 332 -18.30 9.57 12.88
CA ARG A 332 -18.67 8.28 12.28
C ARG A 332 -17.44 7.39 12.06
N LEU A 333 -16.39 7.97 11.50
CA LEU A 333 -15.13 7.25 11.32
C LEU A 333 -14.51 6.85 12.67
N GLN A 334 -14.59 7.71 13.68
CA GLN A 334 -14.16 7.40 15.05
C GLN A 334 -14.94 6.20 15.60
N SER A 335 -16.25 6.15 15.40
CA SER A 335 -17.10 5.04 15.87
C SER A 335 -16.75 3.73 15.16
N LEU A 336 -16.59 3.76 13.83
CA LEU A 336 -16.15 2.60 13.03
C LEU A 336 -14.78 2.09 13.49
N TYR A 337 -13.84 3.00 13.73
CA TYR A 337 -12.51 2.65 14.24
C TYR A 337 -12.56 1.97 15.60
N ALA A 338 -13.28 2.55 16.55
CA ALA A 338 -13.37 2.01 17.90
C ALA A 338 -14.01 0.60 17.92
N LEU A 339 -15.11 0.43 17.19
CA LEU A 339 -15.82 -0.85 17.11
C LEU A 339 -14.98 -1.95 16.46
N LEU A 340 -14.34 -1.66 15.33
CA LEU A 340 -13.52 -2.64 14.63
C LEU A 340 -12.24 -2.97 15.38
N LYS A 341 -11.60 -1.99 16.02
CA LYS A 341 -10.42 -2.24 16.86
C LYS A 341 -10.75 -3.18 18.02
N SER A 342 -11.88 -2.96 18.70
CA SER A 342 -12.37 -3.84 19.75
C SER A 342 -12.71 -5.24 19.22
N ALA A 343 -13.41 -5.32 18.06
CA ALA A 343 -13.78 -6.59 17.45
C ALA A 343 -12.55 -7.40 17.00
N GLN A 344 -11.55 -6.74 16.38
CA GLN A 344 -10.29 -7.40 16.01
C GLN A 344 -9.54 -7.90 17.23
N GLY A 345 -9.45 -7.09 18.30
CA GLY A 345 -8.78 -7.50 19.55
C GLY A 345 -9.39 -8.78 20.12
N ARG A 346 -10.71 -8.83 20.25
CA ARG A 346 -11.41 -10.04 20.74
C ARG A 346 -11.20 -11.25 19.83
N ARG A 347 -11.32 -11.08 18.52
CA ARG A 347 -11.07 -12.16 17.56
C ARG A 347 -9.65 -12.73 17.71
N ASP A 348 -8.67 -11.86 17.86
CA ASP A 348 -7.26 -12.25 17.94
C ASP A 348 -6.94 -12.96 19.28
N GLU A 349 -7.59 -12.55 20.37
CA GLU A 349 -7.56 -13.26 21.67
C GLU A 349 -8.17 -14.65 21.56
N ASP A 350 -9.36 -14.78 20.98
CA ASP A 350 -10.03 -16.07 20.76
C ASP A 350 -9.17 -17.02 19.91
N GLN A 351 -8.50 -16.48 18.87
CA GLN A 351 -7.59 -17.28 18.05
C GLN A 351 -6.36 -17.76 18.82
N LYS A 352 -5.79 -16.92 19.71
CA LYS A 352 -4.68 -17.31 20.57
C LYS A 352 -5.08 -18.43 21.52
N GLN A 353 -6.23 -18.30 22.18
CA GLN A 353 -6.74 -19.32 23.09
C GLN A 353 -6.98 -20.66 22.38
N LYS A 354 -7.62 -20.64 21.20
CA LYS A 354 -7.86 -21.85 20.39
C LYS A 354 -6.55 -22.54 19.99
N LYS A 355 -5.52 -21.78 19.59
CA LYS A 355 -4.20 -22.31 19.24
C LYS A 355 -3.51 -22.94 20.44
N GLU A 356 -3.61 -22.32 21.61
CA GLU A 356 -3.02 -22.85 22.85
C GLU A 356 -3.68 -24.15 23.27
N LEU A 357 -5.01 -24.20 23.29
CA LEU A 357 -5.77 -25.43 23.58
C LEU A 357 -5.41 -26.57 22.59
N ALA A 358 -5.28 -26.24 21.30
CA ALA A 358 -4.88 -27.24 20.30
C ALA A 358 -3.45 -27.77 20.53
N ARG A 359 -2.51 -26.91 20.93
CA ARG A 359 -1.13 -27.33 21.28
C ARG A 359 -1.13 -28.23 22.51
N GLN A 360 -1.88 -27.90 23.56
CA GLN A 360 -2.01 -28.71 24.77
C GLN A 360 -2.63 -30.08 24.47
N ALA A 361 -3.68 -30.13 23.66
CA ALA A 361 -4.30 -31.38 23.24
C ALA A 361 -3.36 -32.28 22.42
N THR A 362 -2.50 -31.68 21.59
CA THR A 362 -1.49 -32.43 20.81
C THR A 362 -0.39 -32.96 21.72
N ALA A 363 0.08 -32.18 22.69
CA ALA A 363 1.11 -32.60 23.64
C ALA A 363 0.62 -33.78 24.50
N VAL A 364 -0.64 -33.76 24.97
CA VAL A 364 -1.21 -34.89 25.72
C VAL A 364 -1.29 -36.17 24.88
N ARG A 365 -1.63 -36.05 23.57
CA ARG A 365 -1.69 -37.22 22.68
C ARG A 365 -0.30 -37.81 22.35
N SER A 366 0.78 -37.05 22.46
CA SER A 366 2.14 -37.53 22.20
C SER A 366 2.79 -38.16 23.44
N THR A 367 2.16 -38.04 24.60
CA THR A 367 2.64 -38.65 25.88
C THR A 367 1.88 -39.92 26.28
N LEU A 368 0.85 -40.26 25.54
CA LEU A 368 0.12 -41.54 25.62
C LEU A 368 0.57 -42.51 24.51
#